data_02b3abec182f319052676804e9882319
#
_entry.id   02b3abec182f319052676804e9882319
#
_cell.length_a   1.000
_cell.length_b   1.000
_cell.length_c   1.000
_cell.angle_alpha   90.00
_cell.angle_beta   90.00
_cell.angle_gamma   90.00
#
_symmetry.space_group_name_H-M   'P 1'
#
loop_
_entity.id
_entity.type
_entity.pdbx_description
1 polymer ?
#
loop_
_entity_poly.entity_id
_entity_poly.type
_entity_poly.pdbx_seq_one_letter_code
_entity_poly.pdbx_strand_id
1 'polypeptide(L)'
;MYLLAACMGAAVLIGVWQYMGREDGRKADKNSVRIGVLLYRGDDTFIGTLRTGLEDKAKEYEQETGIKVKLDIMDAKGSQNTQNSQVERLISLGCDALCINSVDRSSASIIIDKAMDRASATAR
;
A
#
# COMPACT_ATOMS: atom_id res chain seq x y z
N MET A 1 -23.87 -5.56 -15.38
CA MET A 1 -22.63 -4.86 -15.77
C MET A 1 -21.81 -4.38 -14.59
N TYR A 2 -22.38 -3.74 -13.60
CA TYR A 2 -21.69 -3.33 -12.37
C TYR A 2 -21.21 -4.50 -11.51
N LEU A 3 -21.91 -5.60 -11.48
CA LEU A 3 -21.53 -6.82 -10.75
C LEU A 3 -20.27 -7.49 -11.31
N LEU A 4 -20.04 -7.44 -12.63
CA LEU A 4 -18.84 -7.99 -13.26
C LEU A 4 -17.59 -7.16 -13.01
N ALA A 5 -17.72 -5.83 -13.00
CA ALA A 5 -16.62 -4.93 -12.67
C ALA A 5 -16.23 -5.02 -11.18
N ALA A 6 -17.21 -5.15 -10.30
CA ALA A 6 -16.98 -5.37 -8.87
C ALA A 6 -16.33 -6.74 -8.61
N CYS A 7 -16.70 -7.78 -9.34
CA CYS A 7 -16.08 -9.11 -9.24
C CYS A 7 -14.63 -9.12 -9.75
N MET A 8 -14.30 -8.38 -10.78
CA MET A 8 -12.92 -8.29 -11.27
C MET A 8 -12.02 -7.50 -10.32
N GLY A 9 -12.52 -6.39 -9.78
CA GLY A 9 -11.81 -5.62 -8.76
C GLY A 9 -11.62 -6.41 -7.45
N ALA A 10 -12.63 -7.13 -7.02
CA ALA A 10 -12.57 -7.99 -5.87
C ALA A 10 -11.66 -9.21 -6.11
N ALA A 11 -11.62 -9.78 -7.31
CA ALA A 11 -10.76 -10.90 -7.65
C ALA A 11 -9.28 -10.52 -7.67
N VAL A 12 -8.92 -9.33 -8.14
CA VAL A 12 -7.55 -8.83 -8.10
C VAL A 12 -7.12 -8.53 -6.66
N LEU A 13 -7.99 -7.89 -5.86
CA LEU A 13 -7.75 -7.65 -4.44
C LEU A 13 -7.69 -8.96 -3.63
N ILE A 14 -8.54 -9.93 -3.92
CA ILE A 14 -8.56 -11.25 -3.29
C ILE A 14 -7.32 -12.05 -3.72
N GLY A 15 -6.88 -11.97 -4.97
CA GLY A 15 -5.67 -12.61 -5.46
C GLY A 15 -4.41 -12.07 -4.79
N VAL A 16 -4.28 -10.77 -4.68
CA VAL A 16 -3.21 -10.10 -3.94
C VAL A 16 -3.30 -10.42 -2.45
N TRP A 17 -4.50 -10.47 -1.92
CA TRP A 17 -4.75 -10.77 -0.50
C TRP A 17 -4.45 -12.22 -0.14
N GLN A 18 -4.83 -13.18 -0.98
CA GLN A 18 -4.49 -14.60 -0.79
C GLN A 18 -2.99 -14.87 -0.95
N TYR A 19 -2.31 -14.09 -1.78
CA TYR A 19 -0.87 -14.21 -1.98
C TYR A 19 -0.07 -13.61 -0.83
N MET A 20 -0.54 -12.49 -0.25
CA MET A 20 0.12 -11.80 0.87
C MET A 20 -0.36 -12.20 2.25
N GLY A 21 -1.60 -12.70 2.38
CA GLY A 21 -2.25 -12.98 3.67
C GLY A 21 -2.00 -14.38 4.22
N ARG A 22 -1.21 -15.20 3.57
CA ARG A 22 -1.17 -16.63 3.91
C ARG A 22 -0.30 -17.02 5.10
N GLU A 23 0.57 -16.15 5.60
CA GLU A 23 1.65 -16.65 6.46
C GLU A 23 2.18 -15.75 7.57
N ASP A 24 1.49 -14.70 7.94
CA ASP A 24 1.79 -14.07 9.21
C ASP A 24 0.81 -14.59 10.28
N GLY A 25 1.33 -15.16 11.34
CA GLY A 25 0.56 -15.53 12.53
C GLY A 25 -0.10 -14.32 13.23
N ARG A 26 -0.08 -13.17 12.60
CA ARG A 26 -0.98 -12.08 12.86
C ARG A 26 -2.34 -12.50 12.32
N LYS A 27 -3.28 -12.64 13.20
CA LYS A 27 -4.69 -12.68 12.82
C LYS A 27 -4.95 -11.45 11.96
N ALA A 28 -4.83 -11.60 10.63
CA ALA A 28 -5.25 -10.58 9.71
C ALA A 28 -6.70 -10.30 10.06
N ASP A 29 -6.97 -9.12 10.55
CA ASP A 29 -8.33 -8.68 10.75
C ASP A 29 -8.95 -8.68 9.35
N LYS A 30 -9.79 -9.68 9.08
CA LYS A 30 -10.41 -9.88 7.77
C LYS A 30 -11.23 -8.67 7.30
N ASN A 31 -11.44 -7.71 8.19
CA ASN A 31 -12.22 -6.52 7.96
C ASN A 31 -11.38 -5.24 7.84
N SER A 32 -10.06 -5.35 7.78
CA SER A 32 -9.18 -4.19 7.62
C SER A 32 -8.01 -4.46 6.69
N VAL A 33 -7.64 -3.45 5.91
CA VAL A 33 -6.48 -3.44 5.02
C VAL A 33 -5.62 -2.23 5.37
N ARG A 34 -4.33 -2.42 5.49
CA ARG A 34 -3.36 -1.36 5.76
C ARG A 34 -2.49 -1.12 4.54
N ILE A 35 -2.53 0.09 4.02
CA ILE A 35 -1.80 0.49 2.81
C ILE A 35 -0.81 1.59 3.17
N GLY A 36 0.46 1.35 2.92
CA GLY A 36 1.49 2.37 3.02
C GLY A 36 1.58 3.18 1.73
N VAL A 37 1.56 4.50 1.83
CA VAL A 37 1.67 5.41 0.70
C VAL A 37 2.91 6.28 0.88
N LEU A 38 3.80 6.24 -0.08
CA LEU A 38 5.03 7.01 -0.07
C LEU A 38 5.02 8.05 -1.18
N LEU A 39 5.07 9.30 -0.79
CA LEU A 39 5.09 10.46 -1.68
C LEU A 39 6.51 10.99 -1.81
N TYR A 40 6.92 11.36 -3.04
CA TYR A 40 8.24 11.94 -3.26
C TYR A 40 8.37 13.33 -2.60
N ARG A 41 7.29 14.14 -2.63
CA ARG A 41 7.17 15.45 -2.00
C ARG A 41 5.70 15.77 -1.73
N GLY A 42 5.38 16.08 -0.49
CA GLY A 42 4.01 16.40 -0.07
C GLY A 42 3.59 17.83 -0.32
N ASP A 43 4.54 18.74 -0.61
CA ASP A 43 4.29 20.16 -0.90
C ASP A 43 3.94 20.44 -2.36
N ASP A 44 4.01 19.43 -3.23
CA ASP A 44 3.55 19.50 -4.61
C ASP A 44 2.03 19.49 -4.69
N THR A 45 1.44 20.45 -5.42
CA THR A 45 -0.02 20.59 -5.55
C THR A 45 -0.65 19.35 -6.18
N PHE A 46 -0.02 18.75 -7.17
CA PHE A 46 -0.48 17.52 -7.80
C PHE A 46 -0.50 16.35 -6.80
N ILE A 47 0.54 16.23 -6.01
CA ILE A 47 0.65 15.18 -4.98
C ILE A 47 -0.37 15.41 -3.86
N GLY A 48 -0.64 16.64 -3.48
CA GLY A 48 -1.72 16.98 -2.55
C GLY A 48 -3.08 16.53 -3.06
N THR A 49 -3.36 16.72 -4.33
CA THR A 49 -4.59 16.26 -4.99
C THR A 49 -4.67 14.73 -5.01
N LEU A 50 -3.56 14.06 -5.32
CA LEU A 50 -3.46 12.60 -5.29
C LEU A 50 -3.75 12.04 -3.89
N ARG A 51 -3.17 12.64 -2.86
CA ARG A 51 -3.41 12.28 -1.47
C ARG A 51 -4.89 12.36 -1.11
N THR A 52 -5.53 13.49 -1.42
CA THR A 52 -6.97 13.68 -1.16
C THR A 52 -7.80 12.64 -1.90
N GLY A 53 -7.48 12.37 -3.17
CA GLY A 53 -8.14 11.35 -3.97
C GLY A 53 -8.03 9.95 -3.38
N LEU A 54 -6.86 9.59 -2.86
CA LEU A 54 -6.65 8.31 -2.18
C LEU A 54 -7.46 8.19 -0.89
N GLU A 55 -7.48 9.25 -0.09
CA GLU A 55 -8.25 9.30 1.16
C GLU A 55 -9.76 9.18 0.88
N ASP A 56 -10.26 9.87 -0.13
CA ASP A 56 -11.66 9.83 -0.53
C ASP A 56 -12.06 8.44 -1.07
N LYS A 57 -11.22 7.85 -1.90
CA LYS A 57 -11.45 6.49 -2.42
C LYS A 57 -11.39 5.42 -1.33
N ALA A 58 -10.53 5.57 -0.36
CA ALA A 58 -10.48 4.68 0.79
C ALA A 58 -11.79 4.71 1.58
N LYS A 59 -12.32 5.91 1.84
CA LYS A 59 -13.62 6.08 2.52
C LYS A 59 -14.78 5.50 1.72
N GLU A 60 -14.82 5.75 0.42
CA GLU A 60 -15.82 5.19 -0.49
C GLU A 60 -15.80 3.65 -0.44
N TYR A 61 -14.63 3.06 -0.53
CA TYR A 61 -14.45 1.62 -0.45
C TYR A 61 -14.91 1.04 0.90
N GLU A 62 -14.58 1.72 2.01
CA GLU A 62 -15.06 1.32 3.33
C GLU A 62 -16.59 1.33 3.42
N GLN A 63 -17.23 2.35 2.85
CA GLN A 63 -18.69 2.46 2.83
C GLN A 63 -19.35 1.36 1.99
N GLU A 64 -18.75 0.99 0.86
CA GLU A 64 -19.28 0.00 -0.05
C GLU A 64 -19.07 -1.44 0.44
N THR A 65 -17.95 -1.72 1.06
CA THR A 65 -17.53 -3.10 1.40
C THR A 65 -17.57 -3.44 2.88
N GLY A 66 -17.60 -2.43 3.75
CA GLY A 66 -17.45 -2.62 5.20
C GLY A 66 -16.01 -2.94 5.63
N ILE A 67 -15.06 -2.96 4.68
CA ILE A 67 -13.64 -3.22 4.96
C ILE A 67 -12.97 -1.88 5.29
N LYS A 68 -12.37 -1.78 6.46
CA LYS A 68 -11.62 -0.59 6.85
C LYS A 68 -10.33 -0.48 6.06
N VAL A 69 -10.06 0.68 5.48
CA VAL A 69 -8.81 0.97 4.78
C VAL A 69 -7.99 1.96 5.59
N LYS A 70 -6.87 1.49 6.13
CA LYS A 70 -5.94 2.33 6.87
C LYS A 70 -4.81 2.78 5.95
N LEU A 71 -4.71 4.07 5.72
CA LEU A 71 -3.65 4.68 4.92
C LEU A 71 -2.56 5.25 5.84
N ASP A 72 -1.34 4.76 5.69
CA ASP A 72 -0.15 5.36 6.29
C ASP A 72 0.59 6.15 5.21
N ILE A 73 0.39 7.46 5.18
CA ILE A 73 0.96 8.33 4.15
C ILE A 73 2.20 9.01 4.69
N MET A 74 3.32 8.87 3.99
CA MET A 74 4.60 9.47 4.35
C MET A 74 5.15 10.32 3.21
N ASP A 75 5.81 11.40 3.59
CA ASP A 75 6.44 12.36 2.67
C ASP A 75 7.96 12.19 2.72
N ALA A 76 8.57 11.88 1.59
CA ALA A 76 10.02 11.72 1.48
C ALA A 76 10.78 13.06 1.39
N LYS A 77 10.06 14.16 1.20
CA LYS A 77 10.62 15.51 1.07
C LYS A 77 11.76 15.63 0.04
N GLY A 78 11.64 14.89 -1.04
CA GLY A 78 12.62 14.86 -2.13
C GLY A 78 13.89 14.05 -1.83
N SER A 79 13.95 13.31 -0.74
CA SER A 79 15.11 12.53 -0.35
C SER A 79 14.88 11.03 -0.56
N GLN A 80 15.67 10.40 -1.42
CA GLN A 80 15.61 8.95 -1.64
C GLN A 80 16.01 8.16 -0.39
N ASN A 81 16.99 8.63 0.37
CA ASN A 81 17.38 7.97 1.63
C ASN A 81 16.24 7.98 2.64
N THR A 82 15.53 9.10 2.76
CA THR A 82 14.34 9.20 3.60
C THR A 82 13.27 8.22 3.14
N GLN A 83 13.02 8.14 1.83
CA GLN A 83 12.04 7.23 1.27
C GLN A 83 12.40 5.75 1.54
N ASN A 84 13.66 5.39 1.39
CA ASN A 84 14.13 4.03 1.69
C ASN A 84 13.87 3.64 3.16
N SER A 85 14.14 4.55 4.09
CA SER A 85 13.85 4.33 5.52
C SER A 85 12.36 4.22 5.79
N GLN A 86 11.55 5.00 5.08
CA GLN A 86 10.09 4.94 5.19
C GLN A 86 9.52 3.63 4.65
N VAL A 87 10.07 3.09 3.56
CA VAL A 87 9.71 1.76 3.05
C VAL A 87 9.93 0.70 4.13
N GLU A 88 11.11 0.68 4.74
CA GLU A 88 11.43 -0.27 5.81
C GLU A 88 10.48 -0.14 7.00
N ARG A 89 10.15 1.08 7.36
CA ARG A 89 9.17 1.35 8.43
C ARG A 89 7.78 0.82 8.10
N LEU A 90 7.29 1.07 6.89
CA LEU A 90 5.97 0.58 6.46
C LEU A 90 5.91 -0.94 6.41
N ILE A 91 6.97 -1.59 5.94
CA ILE A 91 7.08 -3.04 5.97
C ILE A 91 7.05 -3.55 7.42
N SER A 92 7.77 -2.91 8.33
CA SER A 92 7.79 -3.27 9.76
C SER A 92 6.42 -3.06 10.44
N LEU A 93 5.65 -2.08 10.00
CA LEU A 93 4.29 -1.83 10.48
C LEU A 93 3.28 -2.89 9.99
N GLY A 94 3.69 -3.75 9.06
CA GLY A 94 2.84 -4.82 8.53
C GLY A 94 1.80 -4.31 7.53
N CYS A 95 2.17 -3.34 6.70
CA CYS A 95 1.32 -2.92 5.59
C CYS A 95 1.05 -4.08 4.63
N ASP A 96 -0.19 -4.23 4.20
CA ASP A 96 -0.61 -5.26 3.25
C ASP A 96 -0.20 -4.92 1.82
N ALA A 97 -0.09 -3.63 1.52
CA ALA A 97 0.36 -3.12 0.24
C ALA A 97 1.15 -1.81 0.39
N LEU A 98 2.01 -1.54 -0.56
CA LEU A 98 2.76 -0.29 -0.65
C LEU A 98 2.45 0.39 -1.99
N CYS A 99 2.09 1.66 -1.93
CA CYS A 99 1.93 2.54 -3.09
C CYS A 99 3.05 3.57 -3.04
N ILE A 100 3.95 3.54 -4.02
CA ILE A 100 5.18 4.32 -3.97
C ILE A 100 5.28 5.26 -5.18
N ASN A 101 5.34 6.54 -4.89
CA ASN A 101 5.75 7.56 -5.84
C ASN A 101 7.23 7.84 -5.60
N SER A 102 8.11 7.23 -6.40
CA SER A 102 9.55 7.24 -6.18
C SER A 102 10.17 8.62 -6.37
N VAL A 103 11.09 8.98 -5.47
CA VAL A 103 11.97 10.15 -5.63
C VAL A 103 12.90 9.93 -6.81
N ASP A 104 13.54 8.77 -6.85
CA ASP A 104 14.41 8.35 -7.94
C ASP A 104 13.92 7.03 -8.54
N ARG A 105 13.62 7.06 -9.84
CA ARG A 105 13.13 5.88 -10.56
C ARG A 105 14.15 4.74 -10.61
N SER A 106 15.43 5.04 -10.58
CA SER A 106 16.50 4.03 -10.58
C SER A 106 16.53 3.20 -9.28
N SER A 107 16.01 3.75 -8.20
CA SER A 107 15.91 3.06 -6.91
C SER A 107 14.69 2.17 -6.75
N ALA A 108 13.77 2.18 -7.72
CA ALA A 108 12.54 1.41 -7.64
C ALA A 108 12.79 -0.10 -7.53
N SER A 109 13.79 -0.63 -8.24
CA SER A 109 14.16 -2.04 -8.17
C SER A 109 14.60 -2.46 -6.75
N ILE A 110 15.39 -1.63 -6.09
CA ILE A 110 15.86 -1.89 -4.73
C ILE A 110 14.69 -1.97 -3.74
N ILE A 111 13.71 -1.09 -3.91
CA ILE A 111 12.50 -1.06 -3.07
C ILE A 111 11.67 -2.32 -3.29
N ILE A 112 11.51 -2.73 -4.55
CA ILE A 112 10.76 -3.93 -4.92
C ILE A 112 11.45 -5.17 -4.34
N ASP A 113 12.75 -5.28 -4.49
CA ASP A 113 13.53 -6.40 -3.95
C ASP A 113 13.38 -6.50 -2.42
N LYS A 114 13.48 -5.39 -1.70
CA LYS A 114 13.26 -5.36 -0.25
C LYS A 114 11.87 -5.84 0.15
N ALA A 115 10.84 -5.41 -0.57
CA ALA A 115 9.46 -5.82 -0.31
C ALA A 115 9.27 -7.32 -0.59
N MET A 116 9.85 -7.82 -1.66
CA MET A 116 9.79 -9.24 -2.03
C MET A 116 10.57 -10.13 -1.06
N ASP A 117 11.74 -9.71 -0.62
CA ASP A 117 12.53 -10.44 0.38
C ASP A 117 11.77 -10.59 1.68
N ARG A 118 11.09 -9.53 2.11
CA ARG A 118 10.26 -9.59 3.31
C ARG A 118 9.07 -10.53 3.15
N ALA A 119 8.39 -10.47 2.03
CA ALA A 119 7.28 -11.36 1.72
C ALA A 119 7.74 -12.82 1.71
N SER A 120 8.91 -13.11 1.12
CA SER A 120 9.50 -14.45 1.09
C SER A 120 9.95 -14.95 2.47
N ALA A 121 10.47 -14.07 3.31
CA ALA A 121 10.86 -14.42 4.68
C ALA A 121 9.66 -14.74 5.57
N THR A 122 8.53 -14.08 5.32
CA THR A 122 7.27 -14.34 6.03
C THR A 122 6.61 -15.64 5.55
N ALA A 123 6.88 -16.06 4.32
CA ALA A 123 6.37 -17.29 3.69
C ALA A 123 7.08 -18.57 4.15
N ARG A 124 8.12 -18.46 4.96
CA ARG A 124 8.86 -19.61 5.53
C ARG A 124 8.50 -19.85 6.99
#